data_52ae5bef8a2bea6c2730d5563f93b972
#
_entry.id   52ae5bef8a2bea6c2730d5563f93b972
#
_cell.length_a   1.000
_cell.length_b   1.000
_cell.length_c   1.000
_cell.angle_alpha   90.00
_cell.angle_beta   90.00
_cell.angle_gamma   90.00
#
_symmetry.space_group_name_H-M   'P 1'
#
loop_
_entity.id
_entity.type
_entity.pdbx_description
1 polymer ?
#
loop_
_entity_poly.entity_id
_entity_poly.type
_entity_poly.pdbx_seq_one_letter_code
_entity_poly.pdbx_strand_id
1 'polypeptide(L)'
;MALAMAVRRLSSSIYKPIRRLNSGGSICYMSSLLDDIVYEKEKAGVTWSKQLNAPLEVVDPEIADIIELEKARQWKGLELIPSENFTSISVMQAVGSIMTNKYSEGYPGARYYGGNEYIDMAETLCQKRALEAFRLDPLKWGVNVQPLSGSPANFQVYTALLKPHDRLMALDLPHGGHLSHGYQTDTKKISAVSIFFETMPYRLNESTGYIDYDQLEKSAVLFRPKLIVAGASAYARLYDYERIRKVCDKQKAILLADMSHISGLVAANVIPSPFDYADVVTTTTHKSLRGPRGAMIFFRKGVKEINKQGTEVLYDYENKINQAVFPGLQGGPHNHTITGLAVALKQATTPEYKAYQEQVLSNGAKFAQALLERGYELVSGGTENHLVLVNLRNKGIDGSRVEKVLESVHIAANKNTVPGDVSAMVPGGIRME
;
A
#
# COMPACT_ATOMS: atom_id res chain seq x y z
N MET A 1 14.60 -15.19 -18.03
CA MET A 1 14.59 -16.68 -18.09
C MET A 1 14.66 -17.34 -16.69
N ALA A 2 15.50 -16.91 -15.77
CA ALA A 2 15.58 -17.51 -14.42
C ALA A 2 14.32 -17.30 -13.57
N LEU A 3 13.69 -16.14 -13.65
CA LEU A 3 12.44 -15.81 -12.93
C LEU A 3 11.26 -16.65 -13.46
N ALA A 4 11.19 -16.85 -14.78
CA ALA A 4 10.18 -17.71 -15.41
C ALA A 4 10.31 -19.18 -15.00
N MET A 5 11.54 -19.66 -14.75
CA MET A 5 11.78 -21.03 -14.27
C MET A 5 11.43 -21.19 -12.77
N ALA A 6 11.66 -20.16 -11.95
CA ALA A 6 11.31 -20.19 -10.54
C ALA A 6 9.78 -20.21 -10.33
N VAL A 7 9.05 -19.40 -11.09
CA VAL A 7 7.57 -19.38 -11.04
C VAL A 7 6.97 -20.68 -11.61
N ARG A 8 7.56 -21.28 -12.66
CA ARG A 8 7.14 -22.62 -13.13
C ARG A 8 7.31 -23.71 -12.07
N ARG A 9 8.37 -23.66 -11.27
CA ARG A 9 8.58 -24.63 -10.16
C ARG A 9 7.59 -24.39 -9.01
N LEU A 10 7.22 -23.15 -8.74
CA LEU A 10 6.28 -22.80 -7.68
C LEU A 10 4.83 -23.13 -8.06
N SER A 11 4.40 -22.86 -9.30
CA SER A 11 3.05 -23.21 -9.76
C SER A 11 2.81 -24.72 -9.82
N SER A 12 3.83 -25.53 -10.15
CA SER A 12 3.72 -26.99 -10.16
C SER A 12 3.68 -27.62 -8.76
N SER A 13 4.07 -26.88 -7.72
CA SER A 13 4.10 -27.36 -6.33
C SER A 13 2.80 -27.08 -5.56
N ILE A 14 2.05 -26.04 -5.93
CA ILE A 14 0.82 -25.64 -5.22
C ILE A 14 -0.40 -26.39 -5.75
N TYR A 15 -0.42 -26.70 -7.03
CA TYR A 15 -1.47 -27.47 -7.69
C TYR A 15 -0.87 -28.73 -8.32
N LYS A 16 -0.32 -29.64 -7.51
CA LYS A 16 -0.44 -31.05 -7.86
C LYS A 16 -1.90 -31.41 -7.55
N PRO A 17 -2.74 -31.66 -8.56
CA PRO A 17 -3.93 -32.45 -8.30
C PRO A 17 -3.42 -33.69 -7.56
N ILE A 18 -4.18 -34.16 -6.59
CA ILE A 18 -3.89 -35.43 -5.88
C ILE A 18 -3.84 -36.55 -6.94
N ARG A 19 -2.74 -36.58 -7.71
CA ARG A 19 -2.38 -37.65 -8.60
C ARG A 19 -1.26 -38.45 -7.95
N ARG A 20 -1.62 -39.20 -6.95
CA ARG A 20 -0.96 -40.44 -6.56
C ARG A 20 -1.91 -41.25 -5.69
N LEU A 21 -2.83 -41.90 -6.36
CA LEU A 21 -3.26 -43.24 -5.98
C LEU A 21 -3.38 -44.06 -7.26
N ASN A 22 -2.66 -45.14 -7.28
CA ASN A 22 -2.44 -46.17 -8.29
C ASN A 22 -3.46 -46.24 -9.44
N SER A 23 -2.85 -46.41 -10.61
CA SER A 23 -3.34 -47.18 -11.79
C SER A 23 -4.82 -47.65 -11.76
N GLY A 24 -5.64 -47.03 -12.55
CA GLY A 24 -6.80 -47.69 -13.16
C GLY A 24 -8.15 -47.54 -12.44
N GLY A 25 -8.45 -46.38 -11.83
CA GLY A 25 -9.80 -46.24 -11.27
C GLY A 25 -10.25 -44.84 -10.86
N SER A 26 -9.36 -43.88 -10.89
CA SER A 26 -9.55 -42.65 -10.11
C SER A 26 -10.40 -41.53 -10.77
N ILE A 27 -10.57 -41.50 -12.07
CA ILE A 27 -11.41 -40.47 -12.74
C ILE A 27 -12.89 -40.81 -12.51
N CYS A 28 -13.24 -42.07 -12.46
CA CYS A 28 -14.60 -42.52 -12.18
C CYS A 28 -15.00 -42.29 -10.72
N TYR A 29 -14.05 -42.37 -9.77
CA TYR A 29 -14.33 -42.17 -8.34
C TYR A 29 -14.54 -40.70 -7.96
N MET A 30 -13.81 -39.76 -8.58
CA MET A 30 -14.02 -38.32 -8.31
C MET A 30 -15.29 -37.80 -9.00
N SER A 31 -15.59 -38.26 -10.22
CA SER A 31 -16.88 -37.91 -10.85
C SER A 31 -18.07 -38.52 -10.07
N SER A 32 -17.97 -39.75 -9.60
CA SER A 32 -19.03 -40.35 -8.77
C SER A 32 -19.18 -39.65 -7.41
N LEU A 33 -18.08 -39.19 -6.77
CA LEU A 33 -18.15 -38.38 -5.54
C LEU A 33 -18.77 -37.01 -5.79
N LEU A 34 -18.47 -36.37 -6.92
CA LEU A 34 -19.09 -35.11 -7.32
C LEU A 34 -20.56 -35.32 -7.68
N ASP A 35 -20.86 -36.37 -8.42
CA ASP A 35 -22.25 -36.77 -8.77
C ASP A 35 -23.03 -37.16 -7.52
N ASP A 36 -22.43 -37.85 -6.55
CA ASP A 36 -23.06 -38.20 -5.26
C ASP A 36 -23.31 -36.95 -4.40
N ILE A 37 -22.38 -35.97 -4.41
CA ILE A 37 -22.58 -34.70 -3.69
C ILE A 37 -23.66 -33.85 -4.35
N VAL A 38 -23.71 -33.79 -5.67
CA VAL A 38 -24.77 -33.10 -6.44
C VAL A 38 -26.08 -33.81 -6.26
N TYR A 39 -26.12 -35.14 -6.31
CA TYR A 39 -27.30 -35.98 -6.15
C TYR A 39 -27.86 -35.91 -4.72
N GLU A 40 -27.01 -35.92 -3.67
CA GLU A 40 -27.45 -35.68 -2.28
C GLU A 40 -27.95 -34.25 -2.07
N LYS A 41 -27.39 -33.25 -2.80
CA LYS A 41 -27.86 -31.88 -2.77
C LYS A 41 -29.27 -31.73 -3.31
N GLU A 42 -29.61 -32.50 -4.32
CA GLU A 42 -30.93 -32.47 -4.96
C GLU A 42 -31.99 -33.26 -4.18
N LYS A 43 -31.62 -34.30 -3.42
CA LYS A 43 -32.57 -35.19 -2.73
C LYS A 43 -32.62 -35.11 -1.20
N ALA A 44 -31.53 -34.72 -0.53
CA ALA A 44 -31.49 -34.79 0.95
C ALA A 44 -30.97 -33.52 1.64
N GLY A 45 -30.65 -32.46 0.87
CA GLY A 45 -29.94 -31.28 1.39
C GLY A 45 -28.53 -31.65 1.84
N VAL A 46 -27.49 -31.06 1.23
CA VAL A 46 -26.09 -31.24 1.65
C VAL A 46 -26.00 -30.89 3.12
N THR A 47 -25.50 -31.76 3.96
CA THR A 47 -25.29 -31.43 5.37
C THR A 47 -24.32 -30.25 5.46
N TRP A 48 -24.64 -29.28 6.28
CA TRP A 48 -23.83 -28.07 6.48
C TRP A 48 -22.35 -28.41 6.78
N SER A 49 -22.09 -29.46 7.54
CA SER A 49 -20.74 -29.95 7.85
C SER A 49 -19.93 -30.35 6.61
N LYS A 50 -20.53 -31.05 5.64
CA LYS A 50 -19.84 -31.41 4.39
C LYS A 50 -19.54 -30.16 3.55
N GLN A 51 -20.45 -29.21 3.49
CA GLN A 51 -20.25 -27.97 2.76
C GLN A 51 -19.13 -27.12 3.34
N LEU A 52 -19.03 -27.01 4.68
CA LEU A 52 -17.99 -26.26 5.37
C LEU A 52 -16.58 -26.85 5.20
N ASN A 53 -16.45 -28.12 4.87
CA ASN A 53 -15.15 -28.81 4.75
C ASN A 53 -14.79 -29.15 3.29
N ALA A 54 -15.60 -28.76 2.33
CA ALA A 54 -15.30 -28.98 0.93
C ALA A 54 -14.36 -27.90 0.38
N PRO A 55 -13.48 -28.23 -0.57
CA PRO A 55 -12.61 -27.24 -1.23
C PRO A 55 -13.42 -26.28 -2.10
N LEU A 56 -12.79 -25.13 -2.43
CA LEU A 56 -13.45 -24.04 -3.18
C LEU A 56 -14.05 -24.52 -4.50
N GLU A 57 -13.31 -25.33 -5.24
CA GLU A 57 -13.71 -25.84 -6.57
C GLU A 57 -14.99 -26.70 -6.53
N VAL A 58 -15.30 -27.24 -5.35
CA VAL A 58 -16.52 -28.03 -5.11
C VAL A 58 -17.68 -27.16 -4.63
N VAL A 59 -17.39 -26.16 -3.78
CA VAL A 59 -18.42 -25.29 -3.19
C VAL A 59 -18.85 -24.19 -4.16
N ASP A 60 -17.87 -23.61 -4.86
CA ASP A 60 -18.09 -22.49 -5.76
C ASP A 60 -17.11 -22.55 -6.96
N PRO A 61 -17.44 -23.40 -7.95
CA PRO A 61 -16.62 -23.54 -9.14
C PRO A 61 -16.52 -22.26 -9.96
N GLU A 62 -17.54 -21.39 -9.94
CA GLU A 62 -17.53 -20.12 -10.67
C GLU A 62 -16.44 -19.19 -10.13
N ILE A 63 -16.31 -19.06 -8.81
CA ILE A 63 -15.24 -18.26 -8.19
C ILE A 63 -13.87 -18.94 -8.40
N ALA A 64 -13.79 -20.27 -8.33
CA ALA A 64 -12.56 -20.98 -8.60
C ALA A 64 -12.05 -20.71 -10.04
N ASP A 65 -12.93 -20.77 -11.03
CA ASP A 65 -12.60 -20.48 -12.42
C ASP A 65 -12.16 -19.02 -12.62
N ILE A 66 -12.81 -18.04 -11.98
CA ILE A 66 -12.42 -16.63 -12.03
C ILE A 66 -11.00 -16.43 -11.46
N ILE A 67 -10.67 -17.10 -10.36
CA ILE A 67 -9.31 -17.06 -9.78
C ILE A 67 -8.28 -17.62 -10.76
N GLU A 68 -8.57 -18.74 -11.43
CA GLU A 68 -7.67 -19.33 -12.43
C GLU A 68 -7.52 -18.42 -13.66
N LEU A 69 -8.59 -17.75 -14.11
CA LEU A 69 -8.52 -16.77 -15.18
C LEU A 69 -7.63 -15.59 -14.82
N GLU A 70 -7.76 -15.02 -13.62
CA GLU A 70 -6.92 -13.92 -13.16
C GLU A 70 -5.46 -14.35 -12.98
N LYS A 71 -5.22 -15.55 -12.44
CA LYS A 71 -3.88 -16.14 -12.37
C LYS A 71 -3.25 -16.28 -13.75
N ALA A 72 -4.02 -16.74 -14.74
CA ALA A 72 -3.56 -16.86 -16.12
C ALA A 72 -3.29 -15.48 -16.76
N ARG A 73 -4.09 -14.45 -16.45
CA ARG A 73 -3.89 -13.08 -16.92
C ARG A 73 -2.58 -12.53 -16.39
N GLN A 74 -2.34 -12.59 -15.07
CA GLN A 74 -1.10 -12.13 -14.44
C GLN A 74 0.14 -12.90 -14.95
N TRP A 75 -0.01 -14.18 -15.24
CA TRP A 75 1.09 -14.99 -15.77
C TRP A 75 1.48 -14.62 -17.22
N LYS A 76 0.49 -14.28 -18.06
CA LYS A 76 0.67 -13.99 -19.48
C LYS A 76 1.02 -12.53 -19.76
N GLY A 77 0.67 -11.63 -18.84
CA GLY A 77 0.81 -10.19 -19.01
C GLY A 77 2.12 -9.62 -18.47
N LEU A 78 2.32 -8.34 -18.76
CA LEU A 78 3.28 -7.46 -18.08
C LEU A 78 2.50 -6.57 -17.12
N GLU A 79 2.69 -6.78 -15.82
CA GLU A 79 2.02 -6.02 -14.75
C GLU A 79 2.89 -4.82 -14.37
N LEU A 80 2.62 -3.66 -14.99
CA LEU A 80 3.41 -2.42 -14.84
C LEU A 80 2.67 -1.35 -14.02
N ILE A 81 1.64 -1.73 -13.24
CA ILE A 81 0.94 -0.81 -12.35
C ILE A 81 1.72 -0.67 -11.03
N PRO A 82 2.29 0.51 -10.69
CA PRO A 82 3.12 0.67 -9.49
C PRO A 82 2.39 0.47 -8.15
N SER A 83 1.09 0.24 -8.17
CA SER A 83 0.28 -0.05 -6.97
C SER A 83 0.08 -1.54 -6.74
N GLU A 84 0.63 -2.40 -7.58
CA GLU A 84 0.50 -3.86 -7.55
C GLU A 84 1.85 -4.52 -7.29
N ASN A 85 1.83 -5.76 -6.81
CA ASN A 85 3.02 -6.60 -6.66
C ASN A 85 2.60 -8.07 -6.50
N PHE A 86 3.54 -8.98 -6.69
CA PHE A 86 3.35 -10.41 -6.49
C PHE A 86 3.77 -10.80 -5.08
N THR A 87 2.79 -11.02 -4.21
CA THR A 87 3.08 -11.48 -2.84
C THR A 87 3.52 -12.94 -2.80
N SER A 88 4.17 -13.36 -1.70
CA SER A 88 4.67 -14.73 -1.56
C SER A 88 3.55 -15.71 -1.18
N ILE A 89 3.79 -17.01 -1.49
CA ILE A 89 2.90 -18.10 -1.08
C ILE A 89 2.68 -18.12 0.43
N SER A 90 3.74 -17.89 1.21
CA SER A 90 3.65 -17.89 2.68
C SER A 90 2.77 -16.77 3.21
N VAL A 91 2.75 -15.60 2.55
CA VAL A 91 1.80 -14.53 2.86
C VAL A 91 0.37 -14.95 2.54
N MET A 92 0.13 -15.54 1.35
CA MET A 92 -1.20 -16.02 0.96
C MET A 92 -1.71 -17.12 1.91
N GLN A 93 -0.85 -18.05 2.33
CA GLN A 93 -1.18 -19.08 3.31
C GLN A 93 -1.55 -18.50 4.68
N ALA A 94 -0.84 -17.48 5.13
CA ALA A 94 -1.15 -16.79 6.38
C ALA A 94 -2.50 -16.06 6.31
N VAL A 95 -2.78 -15.39 5.18
CA VAL A 95 -4.06 -14.71 4.93
C VAL A 95 -5.21 -15.71 4.84
N GLY A 96 -5.02 -16.87 4.21
CA GLY A 96 -6.02 -17.94 4.11
C GLY A 96 -6.10 -18.85 5.35
N SER A 97 -5.57 -18.43 6.50
CA SER A 97 -5.53 -19.25 7.72
C SER A 97 -6.75 -19.03 8.63
N ILE A 98 -6.85 -19.88 9.68
CA ILE A 98 -7.88 -19.77 10.73
C ILE A 98 -7.84 -18.45 11.52
N MET A 99 -6.81 -17.62 11.34
CA MET A 99 -6.73 -16.30 11.95
C MET A 99 -7.88 -15.38 11.51
N THR A 100 -8.55 -15.72 10.41
CA THR A 100 -9.77 -15.04 9.96
C THR A 100 -10.98 -15.20 10.90
N ASN A 101 -10.98 -16.27 11.72
CA ASN A 101 -12.13 -16.60 12.57
C ASN A 101 -12.21 -15.77 13.85
N LYS A 102 -11.09 -15.18 14.29
CA LYS A 102 -10.98 -14.58 15.62
C LYS A 102 -11.33 -13.10 15.64
N TYR A 103 -12.15 -12.70 16.60
CA TYR A 103 -12.52 -11.31 16.86
C TYR A 103 -11.67 -10.73 18.01
N SER A 104 -11.04 -9.55 17.81
CA SER A 104 -10.00 -9.05 18.74
C SER A 104 -9.98 -7.53 18.86
N GLU A 105 -11.13 -6.91 19.08
CA GLU A 105 -11.21 -5.46 19.36
C GLU A 105 -10.30 -5.06 20.52
N GLY A 106 -9.64 -3.92 20.37
CA GLY A 106 -8.62 -3.44 21.30
C GLY A 106 -7.20 -3.73 20.83
N TYR A 107 -6.27 -3.83 21.78
CA TYR A 107 -4.85 -3.96 21.52
C TYR A 107 -4.25 -5.11 22.34
N PRO A 108 -3.03 -5.61 22.00
CA PRO A 108 -2.37 -6.66 22.79
C PRO A 108 -2.37 -6.34 24.28
N GLY A 109 -2.83 -7.29 25.11
CA GLY A 109 -2.97 -7.14 26.55
C GLY A 109 -4.17 -6.31 27.03
N ALA A 110 -4.93 -5.68 26.10
CA ALA A 110 -6.09 -4.86 26.39
C ALA A 110 -7.23 -5.10 25.38
N ARG A 111 -7.62 -6.37 25.22
CA ARG A 111 -8.70 -6.80 24.33
C ARG A 111 -10.05 -6.72 25.01
N TYR A 112 -11.06 -6.39 24.22
CA TYR A 112 -12.44 -6.38 24.67
C TYR A 112 -13.04 -7.80 24.82
N TYR A 113 -12.50 -8.78 24.05
CA TYR A 113 -12.94 -10.17 24.04
C TYR A 113 -11.86 -11.11 24.59
N GLY A 114 -12.29 -12.27 25.13
CA GLY A 114 -11.39 -13.33 25.60
C GLY A 114 -10.82 -14.18 24.46
N GLY A 115 -9.86 -15.05 24.80
CA GLY A 115 -9.27 -16.02 23.87
C GLY A 115 -8.32 -15.40 22.84
N ASN A 116 -7.64 -14.30 23.17
CA ASN A 116 -6.77 -13.56 22.25
C ASN A 116 -5.28 -13.81 22.46
N GLU A 117 -4.90 -14.83 23.23
CA GLU A 117 -3.50 -15.16 23.53
C GLU A 117 -2.60 -15.20 22.28
N TYR A 118 -2.99 -15.99 21.29
CA TYR A 118 -2.20 -16.15 20.07
C TYR A 118 -2.36 -14.98 19.08
N ILE A 119 -3.47 -14.28 19.14
CA ILE A 119 -3.68 -13.02 18.37
C ILE A 119 -2.76 -11.94 18.89
N ASP A 120 -2.62 -11.79 20.21
CA ASP A 120 -1.71 -10.84 20.83
C ASP A 120 -0.26 -11.15 20.46
N MET A 121 0.12 -12.44 20.43
CA MET A 121 1.44 -12.87 19.96
C MET A 121 1.67 -12.47 18.49
N ALA A 122 0.70 -12.71 17.62
CA ALA A 122 0.82 -12.40 16.19
C ALA A 122 0.91 -10.88 15.94
N GLU A 123 0.07 -10.07 16.60
CA GLU A 123 0.08 -8.62 16.44
C GLU A 123 1.36 -8.01 17.03
N THR A 124 1.78 -8.43 18.22
CA THR A 124 3.03 -7.97 18.85
C THR A 124 4.25 -8.33 17.98
N LEU A 125 4.26 -9.54 17.42
CA LEU A 125 5.32 -9.96 16.49
C LEU A 125 5.32 -9.12 15.22
N CYS A 126 4.13 -8.78 14.68
CA CYS A 126 4.00 -7.91 13.52
C CYS A 126 4.55 -6.51 13.82
N GLN A 127 4.19 -5.91 14.95
CA GLN A 127 4.69 -4.61 15.38
C GLN A 127 6.21 -4.62 15.54
N LYS A 128 6.76 -5.63 16.21
CA LYS A 128 8.21 -5.80 16.36
C LYS A 128 8.90 -5.85 14.99
N ARG A 129 8.43 -6.70 14.08
CA ARG A 129 9.00 -6.84 12.74
C ARG A 129 8.85 -5.59 11.89
N ALA A 130 7.79 -4.81 12.09
CA ALA A 130 7.63 -3.52 11.42
C ALA A 130 8.73 -2.53 11.84
N LEU A 131 9.00 -2.42 13.14
CA LEU A 131 10.10 -1.59 13.65
C LEU A 131 11.47 -2.10 13.15
N GLU A 132 11.71 -3.40 13.17
CA GLU A 132 12.94 -4.02 12.68
C GLU A 132 13.17 -3.77 11.18
N ALA A 133 12.13 -3.95 10.35
CA ALA A 133 12.23 -3.78 8.89
C ALA A 133 12.62 -2.35 8.50
N PHE A 134 12.18 -1.36 9.28
CA PHE A 134 12.53 0.03 9.07
C PHE A 134 13.66 0.53 9.98
N ARG A 135 14.31 -0.35 10.74
CA ARG A 135 15.47 -0.05 11.63
C ARG A 135 15.15 1.03 12.68
N LEU A 136 13.96 0.97 13.25
CA LEU A 136 13.46 1.96 14.19
C LEU A 136 13.71 1.52 15.64
N ASP A 137 14.15 2.47 16.45
CA ASP A 137 14.29 2.31 17.90
C ASP A 137 12.88 2.26 18.55
N PRO A 138 12.51 1.15 19.23
CA PRO A 138 11.21 1.01 19.85
C PRO A 138 10.97 2.00 21.03
N LEU A 139 12.01 2.65 21.54
CA LEU A 139 11.87 3.72 22.53
C LEU A 139 11.45 5.05 21.89
N LYS A 140 11.70 5.24 20.58
CA LYS A 140 11.42 6.48 19.85
C LYS A 140 10.26 6.34 18.87
N TRP A 141 9.88 5.12 18.50
CA TRP A 141 8.84 4.85 17.52
C TRP A 141 7.90 3.76 17.99
N GLY A 142 6.62 3.96 17.74
CA GLY A 142 5.59 2.94 17.83
C GLY A 142 4.95 2.70 16.47
N VAL A 143 4.17 1.63 16.34
CA VAL A 143 3.45 1.29 15.13
C VAL A 143 2.09 0.69 15.45
N ASN A 144 1.06 1.15 14.73
CA ASN A 144 -0.25 0.52 14.69
C ASN A 144 -0.37 -0.25 13.35
N VAL A 145 -0.65 -1.55 13.43
CA VAL A 145 -0.71 -2.48 12.29
C VAL A 145 -2.15 -2.87 11.91
N GLN A 146 -3.15 -2.26 12.56
CA GLN A 146 -4.56 -2.57 12.35
C GLN A 146 -5.26 -1.81 11.21
N PRO A 147 -4.75 -0.68 10.65
CA PRO A 147 -5.42 0.02 9.57
C PRO A 147 -5.67 -0.87 8.35
N LEU A 148 -6.90 -0.83 7.81
CA LEU A 148 -7.35 -1.73 6.74
C LEU A 148 -6.77 -1.40 5.36
N SER A 149 -6.46 -0.13 5.11
CA SER A 149 -5.82 0.33 3.87
C SER A 149 -5.25 1.75 4.02
N GLY A 150 -4.54 2.26 2.99
CA GLY A 150 -3.83 3.53 3.05
C GLY A 150 -4.73 4.75 3.31
N SER A 151 -5.86 4.86 2.61
CA SER A 151 -6.78 5.99 2.82
C SER A 151 -7.37 6.04 4.22
N PRO A 152 -7.89 4.93 4.79
CA PRO A 152 -8.26 4.86 6.21
C PRO A 152 -7.11 5.21 7.15
N ALA A 153 -5.89 4.71 6.91
CA ALA A 153 -4.73 5.02 7.75
C ALA A 153 -4.45 6.53 7.80
N ASN A 154 -4.44 7.19 6.64
CA ASN A 154 -4.27 8.64 6.57
C ASN A 154 -5.41 9.38 7.29
N PHE A 155 -6.65 8.97 7.09
CA PHE A 155 -7.80 9.59 7.75
C PHE A 155 -7.78 9.40 9.27
N GLN A 156 -7.32 8.24 9.74
CA GLN A 156 -7.10 7.96 11.17
C GLN A 156 -6.05 8.89 11.78
N VAL A 157 -4.94 9.16 11.07
CA VAL A 157 -3.94 10.13 11.50
C VAL A 157 -4.53 11.53 11.58
N TYR A 158 -5.28 11.95 10.58
CA TYR A 158 -5.91 13.29 10.59
C TYR A 158 -6.90 13.41 11.74
N THR A 159 -7.76 12.41 11.95
CA THR A 159 -8.74 12.39 13.03
C THR A 159 -8.08 12.38 14.41
N ALA A 160 -6.94 11.70 14.55
CA ALA A 160 -6.18 11.63 15.80
C ALA A 160 -5.53 12.98 16.18
N LEU A 161 -5.00 13.70 15.19
CA LEU A 161 -4.06 14.80 15.43
C LEU A 161 -4.60 16.17 15.06
N LEU A 162 -5.71 16.25 14.35
CA LEU A 162 -6.37 17.46 13.90
C LEU A 162 -7.79 17.56 14.47
N LYS A 163 -8.30 18.78 14.55
CA LYS A 163 -9.72 19.06 14.79
C LYS A 163 -10.43 19.30 13.47
N PRO A 164 -11.76 19.11 13.39
CA PRO A 164 -12.53 19.53 12.23
C PRO A 164 -12.15 20.96 11.84
N HIS A 165 -12.03 21.20 10.52
CA HIS A 165 -11.61 22.48 9.90
C HIS A 165 -10.15 22.89 10.16
N ASP A 166 -9.33 22.08 10.81
CA ASP A 166 -7.89 22.33 10.83
C ASP A 166 -7.31 22.22 9.42
N ARG A 167 -6.24 22.97 9.17
CA ARG A 167 -5.64 23.15 7.85
C ARG A 167 -4.57 22.13 7.55
N LEU A 168 -4.66 21.50 6.38
CA LEU A 168 -3.79 20.46 5.88
C LEU A 168 -3.23 20.84 4.50
N MET A 169 -1.93 20.65 4.29
CA MET A 169 -1.30 20.81 2.98
C MET A 169 -0.74 19.47 2.48
N ALA A 170 -0.90 19.21 1.18
CA ALA A 170 -0.39 18.01 0.53
C ALA A 170 -0.11 18.26 -0.96
N LEU A 171 0.59 17.33 -1.63
CA LEU A 171 0.78 17.40 -3.08
C LEU A 171 -0.56 17.27 -3.81
N ASP A 172 -0.81 18.15 -4.77
CA ASP A 172 -2.04 18.15 -5.58
C ASP A 172 -2.18 16.84 -6.37
N LEU A 173 -3.40 16.30 -6.46
CA LEU A 173 -3.66 15.06 -7.20
C LEU A 173 -3.20 15.11 -8.67
N PRO A 174 -3.50 16.17 -9.45
CA PRO A 174 -3.02 16.29 -10.84
C PRO A 174 -1.48 16.34 -10.95
N HIS A 175 -0.81 16.70 -9.87
CA HIS A 175 0.65 16.79 -9.79
C HIS A 175 1.28 15.56 -9.11
N GLY A 176 0.55 14.45 -9.00
CA GLY A 176 1.05 13.18 -8.47
C GLY A 176 0.71 12.90 -7.00
N GLY A 177 -0.09 13.72 -6.35
CA GLY A 177 -0.61 13.47 -5.00
C GLY A 177 -1.57 12.27 -4.95
N HIS A 178 -2.18 12.05 -3.78
CA HIS A 178 -3.15 10.97 -3.58
C HIS A 178 -4.51 11.54 -3.12
N LEU A 179 -5.60 10.84 -3.47
CA LEU A 179 -6.97 11.25 -3.09
C LEU A 179 -7.11 11.47 -1.58
N SER A 180 -6.55 10.58 -0.75
CA SER A 180 -6.62 10.68 0.70
C SER A 180 -5.81 11.83 1.32
N HIS A 181 -5.15 12.62 0.50
CA HIS A 181 -4.44 13.84 0.93
C HIS A 181 -5.32 15.10 0.86
N GLY A 182 -6.63 14.94 0.68
CA GLY A 182 -7.59 16.05 0.74
C GLY A 182 -7.96 16.68 -0.60
N TYR A 183 -7.89 15.90 -1.68
CA TYR A 183 -8.20 16.39 -3.02
C TYR A 183 -9.63 16.94 -3.14
N GLN A 184 -9.73 18.14 -3.72
CA GLN A 184 -10.96 18.82 -4.07
C GLN A 184 -10.75 19.63 -5.34
N THR A 185 -11.85 19.95 -6.03
CA THR A 185 -11.89 20.90 -7.14
C THR A 185 -12.59 22.18 -6.67
N ASP A 186 -12.58 23.22 -7.51
CA ASP A 186 -13.26 24.50 -7.21
C ASP A 186 -14.75 24.34 -6.91
N THR A 187 -15.36 23.27 -7.48
CA THR A 187 -16.80 23.06 -7.40
C THR A 187 -17.20 21.84 -6.57
N LYS A 188 -16.24 20.96 -6.20
CA LYS A 188 -16.57 19.67 -5.56
C LYS A 188 -15.51 19.19 -4.59
N LYS A 189 -15.92 18.86 -3.37
CA LYS A 189 -15.12 18.12 -2.40
C LYS A 189 -15.16 16.64 -2.74
N ILE A 190 -14.06 16.11 -3.32
CA ILE A 190 -14.00 14.71 -3.82
C ILE A 190 -13.53 13.76 -2.72
N SER A 191 -12.43 14.11 -2.05
CA SER A 191 -11.96 13.37 -0.90
C SER A 191 -12.77 13.69 0.35
N ALA A 192 -13.15 12.67 1.12
CA ALA A 192 -13.78 12.88 2.44
C ALA A 192 -12.92 13.76 3.36
N VAL A 193 -11.61 13.70 3.23
CA VAL A 193 -10.67 14.54 3.99
C VAL A 193 -10.98 16.03 3.79
N SER A 194 -11.28 16.46 2.56
CA SER A 194 -11.62 17.85 2.27
C SER A 194 -13.00 18.28 2.80
N ILE A 195 -13.84 17.32 3.24
CA ILE A 195 -15.12 17.62 3.90
C ILE A 195 -14.87 18.02 5.36
N PHE A 196 -13.97 17.33 6.04
CA PHE A 196 -13.71 17.50 7.48
C PHE A 196 -12.60 18.52 7.76
N PHE A 197 -11.64 18.69 6.84
CA PHE A 197 -10.47 19.55 7.02
C PHE A 197 -10.35 20.56 5.88
N GLU A 198 -9.75 21.71 6.16
CA GLU A 198 -9.44 22.69 5.14
C GLU A 198 -8.14 22.28 4.44
N THR A 199 -8.21 22.04 3.13
CA THR A 199 -7.08 21.53 2.37
C THR A 199 -6.57 22.54 1.35
N MET A 200 -5.24 22.68 1.27
CA MET A 200 -4.57 23.50 0.27
C MET A 200 -3.44 22.68 -0.37
N PRO A 201 -3.45 22.47 -1.68
CA PRO A 201 -2.40 21.74 -2.35
C PRO A 201 -1.12 22.56 -2.50
N TYR A 202 0.04 21.89 -2.44
CA TYR A 202 1.27 22.34 -3.08
C TYR A 202 1.47 21.58 -4.39
N ARG A 203 2.28 22.11 -5.30
CA ARG A 203 2.36 21.65 -6.68
C ARG A 203 3.80 21.43 -7.13
N LEU A 204 3.95 20.74 -8.25
CA LEU A 204 5.19 20.72 -9.01
C LEU A 204 5.38 22.06 -9.73
N ASN A 205 6.63 22.44 -9.95
CA ASN A 205 6.97 23.38 -10.99
C ASN A 205 6.73 22.70 -12.35
N GLU A 206 5.80 23.20 -13.14
CA GLU A 206 5.38 22.55 -14.39
C GLU A 206 6.49 22.47 -15.45
N SER A 207 7.46 23.39 -15.42
CA SER A 207 8.57 23.40 -16.36
C SER A 207 9.63 22.34 -16.05
N THR A 208 9.79 21.98 -14.78
CA THR A 208 10.82 21.02 -14.33
C THR A 208 10.27 19.65 -13.94
N GLY A 209 8.97 19.59 -13.57
CA GLY A 209 8.34 18.39 -13.01
C GLY A 209 8.78 18.05 -11.59
N TYR A 210 9.51 18.93 -10.90
CA TYR A 210 9.90 18.76 -9.49
C TYR A 210 8.94 19.53 -8.56
N ILE A 211 8.83 19.08 -7.31
CA ILE A 211 8.06 19.80 -6.28
C ILE A 211 8.63 21.21 -6.12
N ASP A 212 7.74 22.22 -6.19
CA ASP A 212 8.12 23.61 -5.93
C ASP A 212 8.14 23.88 -4.42
N TYR A 213 9.27 23.57 -3.80
CA TYR A 213 9.46 23.78 -2.36
C TYR A 213 9.45 25.26 -1.96
N ASP A 214 9.84 26.18 -2.85
CA ASP A 214 9.78 27.62 -2.58
C ASP A 214 8.33 28.09 -2.49
N GLN A 215 7.49 27.63 -3.43
CA GLN A 215 6.08 27.95 -3.40
C GLN A 215 5.37 27.26 -2.24
N LEU A 216 5.75 26.02 -1.89
CA LEU A 216 5.24 25.33 -0.71
C LEU A 216 5.50 26.15 0.56
N GLU A 217 6.73 26.64 0.76
CA GLU A 217 7.09 27.46 1.92
C GLU A 217 6.28 28.77 1.97
N LYS A 218 6.20 29.50 0.87
CA LYS A 218 5.40 30.74 0.78
C LYS A 218 3.93 30.49 1.09
N SER A 219 3.35 29.44 0.53
CA SER A 219 1.96 29.07 0.75
C SER A 219 1.70 28.65 2.20
N ALA A 220 2.64 27.91 2.81
CA ALA A 220 2.53 27.49 4.21
C ALA A 220 2.50 28.70 5.17
N VAL A 221 3.25 29.77 4.91
CA VAL A 221 3.21 31.00 5.71
C VAL A 221 1.82 31.66 5.69
N LEU A 222 1.17 31.68 4.53
CA LEU A 222 -0.16 32.26 4.37
C LEU A 222 -1.26 31.36 4.92
N PHE A 223 -1.21 30.08 4.58
CA PHE A 223 -2.24 29.10 4.93
C PHE A 223 -2.13 28.63 6.39
N ARG A 224 -0.92 28.59 6.97
CA ARG A 224 -0.63 28.16 8.34
C ARG A 224 -1.19 26.75 8.63
N PRO A 225 -0.75 25.72 7.91
CA PRO A 225 -1.23 24.36 8.11
C PRO A 225 -0.88 23.83 9.50
N LYS A 226 -1.70 22.94 10.02
CA LYS A 226 -1.42 22.14 11.22
C LYS A 226 -0.71 20.85 10.89
N LEU A 227 -0.83 20.39 9.63
CA LEU A 227 -0.20 19.18 9.15
C LEU A 227 0.18 19.37 7.67
N ILE A 228 1.39 18.89 7.31
CA ILE A 228 1.84 18.82 5.92
C ILE A 228 2.11 17.35 5.60
N VAL A 229 1.56 16.87 4.47
CA VAL A 229 1.78 15.51 3.98
C VAL A 229 2.90 15.52 2.95
N ALA A 230 3.94 14.72 3.18
CA ALA A 230 4.98 14.39 2.21
C ALA A 230 4.74 12.98 1.69
N GLY A 231 4.10 12.87 0.53
CA GLY A 231 3.76 11.59 -0.06
C GLY A 231 3.13 11.76 -1.45
N ALA A 232 3.38 10.80 -2.33
CA ALA A 232 2.90 10.84 -3.69
C ALA A 232 2.47 9.46 -4.20
N SER A 233 1.59 9.49 -5.19
CA SER A 233 1.13 8.35 -5.96
C SER A 233 1.83 8.24 -7.32
N ALA A 234 2.25 9.37 -7.88
CA ALA A 234 2.85 9.46 -9.22
C ALA A 234 3.96 10.53 -9.28
N TYR A 235 4.93 10.44 -8.39
CA TYR A 235 6.10 11.31 -8.38
C TYR A 235 7.36 10.47 -8.48
N ALA A 236 8.08 10.60 -9.59
CA ALA A 236 9.23 9.77 -9.94
C ALA A 236 10.56 10.23 -9.28
N ARG A 237 10.51 11.19 -8.36
CA ARG A 237 11.68 11.75 -7.68
C ARG A 237 11.61 11.51 -6.17
N LEU A 238 12.73 11.72 -5.50
CA LEU A 238 12.82 11.65 -4.06
C LEU A 238 12.29 12.94 -3.43
N TYR A 239 11.73 12.82 -2.22
CA TYR A 239 11.30 13.96 -1.41
C TYR A 239 12.48 14.58 -0.67
N ASP A 240 12.54 15.91 -0.65
CA ASP A 240 13.40 16.64 0.29
C ASP A 240 12.68 16.79 1.63
N TYR A 241 12.73 15.70 2.42
CA TYR A 241 12.08 15.66 3.75
C TYR A 241 12.66 16.70 4.71
N GLU A 242 13.96 17.00 4.61
CA GLU A 242 14.62 17.99 5.46
C GLU A 242 14.04 19.39 5.21
N ARG A 243 13.83 19.74 3.96
CA ARG A 243 13.26 21.03 3.60
C ARG A 243 11.80 21.16 4.06
N ILE A 244 10.99 20.11 3.88
CA ILE A 244 9.61 20.10 4.37
C ILE A 244 9.59 20.16 5.91
N ARG A 245 10.50 19.47 6.60
CA ARG A 245 10.62 19.55 8.06
C ARG A 245 10.87 20.98 8.52
N LYS A 246 11.78 21.70 7.87
CA LYS A 246 12.06 23.12 8.18
C LYS A 246 10.81 24.01 8.01
N VAL A 247 9.99 23.73 6.99
CA VAL A 247 8.70 24.43 6.81
C VAL A 247 7.73 24.09 7.94
N CYS A 248 7.61 22.80 8.28
CA CYS A 248 6.76 22.35 9.39
C CYS A 248 7.17 23.01 10.72
N ASP A 249 8.47 23.09 11.02
CA ASP A 249 8.96 23.70 12.24
C ASP A 249 8.59 25.18 12.34
N LYS A 250 8.74 25.93 11.24
CA LYS A 250 8.33 27.35 11.17
C LYS A 250 6.83 27.53 11.41
N GLN A 251 6.01 26.60 10.95
CA GLN A 251 4.56 26.65 11.10
C GLN A 251 4.03 25.93 12.37
N LYS A 252 4.89 25.25 13.12
CA LYS A 252 4.54 24.32 14.20
C LYS A 252 3.55 23.25 13.71
N ALA A 253 3.76 22.79 12.48
CA ALA A 253 2.97 21.77 11.83
C ALA A 253 3.56 20.38 12.03
N ILE A 254 2.67 19.37 12.02
CA ILE A 254 3.06 17.97 12.01
C ILE A 254 3.51 17.59 10.58
N LEU A 255 4.62 16.87 10.46
CA LEU A 255 5.04 16.25 9.21
C LEU A 255 4.56 14.80 9.16
N LEU A 256 3.59 14.53 8.31
CA LEU A 256 3.15 13.18 7.94
C LEU A 256 3.85 12.76 6.64
N ALA A 257 4.61 11.69 6.67
CA ALA A 257 5.13 11.07 5.45
C ALA A 257 4.27 9.87 5.05
N ASP A 258 3.64 9.92 3.87
CA ASP A 258 2.99 8.77 3.26
C ASP A 258 3.95 8.10 2.28
N MET A 259 4.63 7.05 2.73
CA MET A 259 5.61 6.31 1.95
C MET A 259 5.03 5.09 1.22
N SER A 260 3.73 5.04 0.99
CA SER A 260 3.02 3.87 0.45
C SER A 260 3.65 3.30 -0.82
N HIS A 261 4.09 4.13 -1.75
CA HIS A 261 4.74 3.67 -2.98
C HIS A 261 6.18 3.20 -2.79
N ILE A 262 6.90 3.83 -1.87
CA ILE A 262 8.35 3.63 -1.71
C ILE A 262 8.72 2.81 -0.47
N SER A 263 7.75 2.27 0.26
CA SER A 263 7.99 1.59 1.54
C SER A 263 8.95 0.40 1.44
N GLY A 264 8.88 -0.36 0.35
CA GLY A 264 9.82 -1.45 0.11
C GLY A 264 11.26 -0.97 -0.10
N LEU A 265 11.43 0.12 -0.83
CA LEU A 265 12.74 0.76 -1.07
C LEU A 265 13.33 1.33 0.24
N VAL A 266 12.48 1.94 1.08
CA VAL A 266 12.88 2.43 2.42
C VAL A 266 13.23 1.27 3.35
N ALA A 267 12.45 0.18 3.35
CA ALA A 267 12.74 -1.02 4.14
C ALA A 267 14.07 -1.67 3.73
N ALA A 268 14.37 -1.73 2.44
CA ALA A 268 15.64 -2.21 1.91
C ALA A 268 16.83 -1.25 2.14
N ASN A 269 16.58 -0.04 2.62
CA ASN A 269 17.60 1.01 2.79
C ASN A 269 18.35 1.37 1.49
N VAL A 270 17.62 1.47 0.39
CA VAL A 270 18.18 1.81 -0.94
C VAL A 270 17.81 3.22 -1.40
N ILE A 271 16.96 3.91 -0.65
CA ILE A 271 16.62 5.34 -0.80
C ILE A 271 16.56 6.01 0.57
N PRO A 272 16.61 7.37 0.64
CA PRO A 272 16.50 8.11 1.90
C PRO A 272 15.21 7.79 2.67
N SER A 273 15.34 7.76 3.99
CA SER A 273 14.26 7.41 4.92
C SER A 273 13.46 8.66 5.35
N PRO A 274 12.12 8.63 5.37
CA PRO A 274 11.31 9.69 5.95
C PRO A 274 11.37 9.73 7.48
N PHE A 275 11.77 8.65 8.13
CA PHE A 275 11.74 8.52 9.59
C PHE A 275 12.68 9.48 10.33
N ASP A 276 13.70 10.00 9.65
CA ASP A 276 14.62 10.97 10.26
C ASP A 276 13.93 12.32 10.51
N TYR A 277 12.92 12.67 9.70
CA TYR A 277 12.29 13.98 9.66
C TYR A 277 10.81 13.99 10.07
N ALA A 278 10.08 12.91 9.81
CA ALA A 278 8.64 12.85 10.02
C ALA A 278 8.26 12.66 11.50
N ASP A 279 7.09 13.18 11.87
CA ASP A 279 6.44 12.93 13.16
C ASP A 279 5.61 11.64 13.12
N VAL A 280 4.95 11.40 11.99
CA VAL A 280 4.13 10.23 11.69
C VAL A 280 4.44 9.75 10.29
N VAL A 281 4.47 8.43 10.09
CA VAL A 281 4.68 7.82 8.78
C VAL A 281 3.57 6.81 8.53
N THR A 282 2.88 6.93 7.40
CA THR A 282 1.89 5.95 6.94
C THR A 282 2.41 5.17 5.75
N THR A 283 1.95 3.95 5.60
CA THR A 283 2.23 3.14 4.41
C THR A 283 1.16 2.09 4.18
N THR A 284 0.90 1.79 2.92
CA THR A 284 0.26 0.53 2.53
C THR A 284 1.28 -0.62 2.59
N THR A 285 0.79 -1.84 2.67
CA THR A 285 1.63 -3.03 2.87
C THR A 285 1.78 -3.90 1.62
N HIS A 286 1.01 -3.62 0.56
CA HIS A 286 0.83 -4.48 -0.61
C HIS A 286 1.50 -3.99 -1.90
N LYS A 287 2.16 -2.81 -1.88
CA LYS A 287 2.88 -2.26 -3.04
C LYS A 287 4.34 -2.77 -3.05
N SER A 288 5.31 -1.88 -3.09
CA SER A 288 6.73 -2.27 -3.06
C SER A 288 7.15 -3.14 -1.86
N LEU A 289 6.39 -3.11 -0.75
CA LEU A 289 6.63 -3.97 0.42
C LEU A 289 6.21 -5.45 0.20
N ARG A 290 5.43 -5.77 -0.85
CA ARG A 290 4.99 -7.13 -1.26
C ARG A 290 4.18 -7.90 -0.22
N GLY A 291 3.54 -7.22 0.72
CA GLY A 291 2.71 -7.83 1.75
C GLY A 291 1.25 -8.02 1.32
N PRO A 292 0.38 -8.44 2.24
CA PRO A 292 -1.06 -8.49 2.03
C PRO A 292 -1.63 -7.07 1.97
N ARG A 293 -2.88 -6.93 1.52
CA ARG A 293 -3.55 -5.63 1.47
C ARG A 293 -3.91 -5.15 2.88
N GLY A 294 -3.30 -4.06 3.30
CA GLY A 294 -3.44 -3.45 4.61
C GLY A 294 -2.62 -2.16 4.67
N ALA A 295 -2.47 -1.59 5.85
CA ALA A 295 -1.64 -0.40 6.09
C ALA A 295 -1.05 -0.40 7.49
N MET A 296 -0.07 0.47 7.72
CA MET A 296 0.56 0.73 9.01
C MET A 296 0.64 2.23 9.27
N ILE A 297 0.56 2.60 10.54
CA ILE A 297 0.82 3.96 11.02
C ILE A 297 1.96 3.90 12.03
N PHE A 298 3.11 4.46 11.68
CA PHE A 298 4.23 4.68 12.60
C PHE A 298 4.13 6.07 13.21
N PHE A 299 4.49 6.20 14.47
CA PHE A 299 4.40 7.47 15.19
C PHE A 299 5.57 7.63 16.17
N ARG A 300 6.01 8.89 16.35
CA ARG A 300 7.00 9.23 17.36
C ARG A 300 6.45 8.99 18.76
N LYS A 301 7.32 8.50 19.65
CA LYS A 301 7.07 8.33 21.09
C LYS A 301 8.28 8.73 21.93
N GLY A 302 8.15 8.68 23.25
CA GLY A 302 9.19 9.13 24.15
C GLY A 302 9.22 10.66 24.31
N VAL A 303 10.38 11.21 24.59
CA VAL A 303 10.55 12.66 24.85
C VAL A 303 10.47 13.43 23.54
N LYS A 304 9.54 14.38 23.49
CA LYS A 304 9.36 15.32 22.38
C LYS A 304 10.27 16.53 22.54
N GLU A 305 10.26 17.13 23.72
CA GLU A 305 11.05 18.33 24.06
C GLU A 305 11.23 18.46 25.57
N ILE A 306 12.20 19.25 25.99
CA ILE A 306 12.34 19.69 27.36
C ILE A 306 11.81 21.12 27.43
N ASN A 307 10.82 21.36 28.26
CA ASN A 307 10.21 22.67 28.41
C ASN A 307 11.16 23.66 29.15
N LYS A 308 10.76 24.92 29.21
CA LYS A 308 11.55 25.97 29.88
C LYS A 308 11.79 25.73 31.37
N GLN A 309 10.99 24.87 32.02
CA GLN A 309 11.12 24.46 33.39
C GLN A 309 11.99 23.23 33.60
N GLY A 310 12.60 22.68 32.52
CA GLY A 310 13.42 21.48 32.60
C GLY A 310 12.62 20.17 32.65
N THR A 311 11.30 20.23 32.43
CA THR A 311 10.41 19.06 32.49
C THR A 311 10.31 18.45 31.06
N GLU A 312 10.39 17.13 30.98
CA GLU A 312 10.19 16.38 29.73
C GLU A 312 8.72 16.45 29.29
N VAL A 313 8.51 16.83 28.05
CA VAL A 313 7.21 16.76 27.37
C VAL A 313 7.26 15.54 26.46
N LEU A 314 6.37 14.60 26.66
CA LEU A 314 6.31 13.37 25.86
C LEU A 314 5.41 13.56 24.64
N TYR A 315 5.67 12.76 23.58
CA TYR A 315 4.71 12.59 22.52
C TYR A 315 3.45 11.87 23.02
N ASP A 316 2.29 12.33 22.61
CA ASP A 316 0.97 11.75 22.94
C ASP A 316 0.33 11.04 21.74
N TYR A 317 1.11 10.80 20.66
CA TYR A 317 0.62 10.27 19.40
C TYR A 317 0.11 8.83 19.52
N GLU A 318 0.76 7.98 20.32
CA GLU A 318 0.38 6.59 20.50
C GLU A 318 -1.08 6.45 20.93
N ASN A 319 -1.45 7.12 22.01
CA ASN A 319 -2.82 7.07 22.52
C ASN A 319 -3.82 7.65 21.53
N LYS A 320 -3.53 8.79 20.93
CA LYS A 320 -4.42 9.46 19.97
C LYS A 320 -4.66 8.65 18.72
N ILE A 321 -3.58 8.10 18.12
CA ILE A 321 -3.65 7.31 16.90
C ILE A 321 -4.36 5.98 17.19
N ASN A 322 -4.00 5.29 18.27
CA ASN A 322 -4.65 4.04 18.64
C ASN A 322 -6.16 4.25 18.91
N GLN A 323 -6.56 5.32 19.60
CA GLN A 323 -7.97 5.65 19.81
C GLN A 323 -8.70 5.99 18.50
N ALA A 324 -8.06 6.67 17.57
CA ALA A 324 -8.64 6.96 16.26
C ALA A 324 -8.81 5.71 15.40
N VAL A 325 -7.90 4.74 15.49
CA VAL A 325 -8.05 3.44 14.83
C VAL A 325 -9.16 2.65 15.49
N PHE A 326 -9.02 2.32 16.76
CA PHE A 326 -10.03 1.65 17.55
C PHE A 326 -10.17 2.34 18.94
N PRO A 327 -11.36 2.72 19.35
CA PRO A 327 -12.68 2.45 18.74
C PRO A 327 -13.16 3.51 17.74
N GLY A 328 -12.32 4.47 17.34
CA GLY A 328 -12.78 5.65 16.61
C GLY A 328 -13.34 5.36 15.22
N LEU A 329 -12.62 4.61 14.38
CA LEU A 329 -12.96 4.43 12.96
C LEU A 329 -13.02 2.97 12.50
N GLN A 330 -12.55 2.03 13.31
CA GLN A 330 -12.59 0.60 13.02
C GLN A 330 -13.15 -0.19 14.21
N GLY A 331 -13.65 -1.41 13.94
CA GLY A 331 -13.98 -2.44 14.93
C GLY A 331 -12.90 -3.51 15.00
N GLY A 332 -13.29 -4.79 14.83
CA GLY A 332 -12.37 -5.92 14.92
C GLY A 332 -11.25 -5.88 13.88
N PRO A 333 -9.99 -6.02 14.30
CA PRO A 333 -8.85 -6.08 13.40
C PRO A 333 -8.92 -7.30 12.46
N HIS A 334 -8.34 -7.18 11.28
CA HIS A 334 -8.21 -8.30 10.33
C HIS A 334 -6.96 -9.11 10.69
N ASN A 335 -7.09 -10.05 11.61
CA ASN A 335 -5.98 -10.83 12.15
C ASN A 335 -5.22 -11.63 11.08
N HIS A 336 -5.92 -12.17 10.07
CA HIS A 336 -5.33 -12.87 8.94
C HIS A 336 -4.42 -11.93 8.11
N THR A 337 -4.82 -10.68 7.90
CA THR A 337 -4.00 -9.67 7.22
C THR A 337 -2.77 -9.31 8.07
N ILE A 338 -2.93 -9.07 9.37
CA ILE A 338 -1.82 -8.76 10.30
C ILE A 338 -0.82 -9.92 10.33
N THR A 339 -1.30 -11.16 10.35
CA THR A 339 -0.45 -12.36 10.30
C THR A 339 0.32 -12.44 8.98
N GLY A 340 -0.34 -12.22 7.85
CA GLY A 340 0.32 -12.15 6.54
C GLY A 340 1.34 -11.01 6.45
N LEU A 341 1.03 -9.86 7.04
CA LEU A 341 1.96 -8.73 7.14
C LEU A 341 3.20 -9.07 7.96
N ALA A 342 3.05 -9.77 9.08
CA ALA A 342 4.18 -10.23 9.89
C ALA A 342 5.13 -11.15 9.09
N VAL A 343 4.61 -11.95 8.15
CA VAL A 343 5.42 -12.77 7.24
C VAL A 343 6.16 -11.90 6.23
N ALA A 344 5.47 -10.96 5.58
CA ALA A 344 6.08 -10.05 4.61
C ALA A 344 7.19 -9.18 5.23
N LEU A 345 6.97 -8.67 6.43
CA LEU A 345 7.98 -7.88 7.17
C LEU A 345 9.22 -8.73 7.53
N LYS A 346 9.04 -10.02 7.84
CA LYS A 346 10.17 -10.95 8.01
C LYS A 346 10.97 -11.09 6.72
N GLN A 347 10.31 -11.20 5.58
CA GLN A 347 10.98 -11.26 4.27
C GLN A 347 11.70 -9.95 3.95
N ALA A 348 11.12 -8.80 4.30
CA ALA A 348 11.70 -7.48 4.05
C ALA A 348 13.02 -7.21 4.79
N THR A 349 13.37 -8.01 5.80
CA THR A 349 14.66 -7.91 6.53
C THR A 349 15.77 -8.76 5.92
N THR A 350 15.52 -9.50 4.84
CA THR A 350 16.51 -10.42 4.26
C THR A 350 17.43 -9.73 3.24
N PRO A 351 18.66 -10.23 3.06
CA PRO A 351 19.55 -9.73 2.00
C PRO A 351 18.96 -9.90 0.59
N GLU A 352 18.21 -10.97 0.35
CA GLU A 352 17.55 -11.25 -0.93
C GLU A 352 16.50 -10.18 -1.25
N TYR A 353 15.78 -9.71 -0.24
CA TYR A 353 14.83 -8.61 -0.42
C TYR A 353 15.53 -7.30 -0.77
N LYS A 354 16.67 -7.02 -0.14
CA LYS A 354 17.49 -5.85 -0.48
C LYS A 354 17.98 -5.92 -1.92
N ALA A 355 18.54 -7.05 -2.34
CA ALA A 355 18.99 -7.28 -3.72
C ALA A 355 17.83 -7.12 -4.73
N TYR A 356 16.62 -7.60 -4.37
CA TYR A 356 15.43 -7.38 -5.17
C TYR A 356 15.11 -5.88 -5.35
N GLN A 357 15.14 -5.08 -4.29
CA GLN A 357 14.85 -3.65 -4.37
C GLN A 357 15.93 -2.86 -5.12
N GLU A 358 17.19 -3.26 -4.99
CA GLU A 358 18.28 -2.70 -5.80
C GLU A 358 18.06 -2.99 -7.29
N GLN A 359 17.60 -4.20 -7.64
CA GLN A 359 17.25 -4.56 -9.01
C GLN A 359 16.03 -3.77 -9.53
N VAL A 360 15.04 -3.50 -8.68
CA VAL A 360 13.88 -2.65 -9.03
C VAL A 360 14.34 -1.25 -9.42
N LEU A 361 15.23 -0.61 -8.64
CA LEU A 361 15.78 0.70 -8.97
C LEU A 361 16.58 0.68 -10.29
N SER A 362 17.40 -0.35 -10.48
CA SER A 362 18.18 -0.53 -11.71
C SER A 362 17.27 -0.70 -12.94
N ASN A 363 16.21 -1.50 -12.81
CA ASN A 363 15.23 -1.70 -13.86
C ASN A 363 14.47 -0.40 -14.17
N GLY A 364 14.02 0.34 -13.14
CA GLY A 364 13.35 1.63 -13.30
C GLY A 364 14.20 2.65 -14.05
N ALA A 365 15.47 2.78 -13.67
CA ALA A 365 16.42 3.66 -14.35
C ALA A 365 16.63 3.26 -15.82
N LYS A 366 16.80 1.94 -16.10
CA LYS A 366 16.97 1.42 -17.46
C LYS A 366 15.71 1.60 -18.30
N PHE A 367 14.53 1.41 -17.69
CA PHE A 367 13.25 1.62 -18.35
C PHE A 367 13.08 3.10 -18.74
N ALA A 368 13.35 4.03 -17.82
CA ALA A 368 13.32 5.46 -18.10
C ALA A 368 14.28 5.84 -19.24
N GLN A 369 15.52 5.36 -19.20
CA GLN A 369 16.50 5.58 -20.26
C GLN A 369 15.99 5.08 -21.62
N ALA A 370 15.48 3.86 -21.67
CA ALA A 370 14.99 3.23 -22.91
C ALA A 370 13.79 3.97 -23.52
N LEU A 371 12.93 4.57 -22.70
CA LEU A 371 11.82 5.42 -23.15
C LEU A 371 12.33 6.74 -23.73
N LEU A 372 13.28 7.42 -23.05
CA LEU A 372 13.90 8.65 -23.53
C LEU A 372 14.62 8.44 -24.87
N GLU A 373 15.40 7.36 -25.01
CA GLU A 373 16.09 6.99 -26.27
C GLU A 373 15.11 6.78 -27.43
N ARG A 374 13.86 6.39 -27.15
CA ARG A 374 12.78 6.23 -28.15
C ARG A 374 11.97 7.50 -28.38
N GLY A 375 12.40 8.63 -27.81
CA GLY A 375 11.77 9.93 -28.00
C GLY A 375 10.45 10.11 -27.22
N TYR A 376 10.25 9.35 -26.14
CA TYR A 376 9.20 9.64 -25.16
C TYR A 376 9.68 10.70 -24.18
N GLU A 377 8.77 11.50 -23.71
CA GLU A 377 9.01 12.52 -22.68
C GLU A 377 8.59 11.96 -21.30
N LEU A 378 9.46 12.08 -20.31
CA LEU A 378 9.17 11.71 -18.94
C LEU A 378 8.98 12.95 -18.09
N VAL A 379 7.96 12.97 -17.24
CA VAL A 379 7.78 14.03 -16.24
C VAL A 379 9.03 14.05 -15.34
N SER A 380 9.59 15.23 -15.10
CA SER A 380 10.89 15.46 -14.45
C SER A 380 12.13 14.89 -15.16
N GLY A 381 12.00 14.45 -16.42
CA GLY A 381 13.12 13.98 -17.23
C GLY A 381 13.71 12.62 -16.83
N GLY A 382 13.05 11.84 -15.97
CA GLY A 382 13.53 10.51 -15.55
C GLY A 382 12.96 10.03 -14.23
N THR A 383 13.68 9.13 -13.54
CA THR A 383 13.26 8.58 -12.27
C THR A 383 14.42 8.42 -11.28
N GLU A 384 14.11 8.50 -9.98
CA GLU A 384 15.00 8.19 -8.86
C GLU A 384 14.41 7.08 -7.96
N ASN A 385 13.27 6.52 -8.37
CA ASN A 385 12.61 5.42 -7.67
C ASN A 385 12.16 4.33 -8.63
N HIS A 386 11.13 3.56 -8.30
CA HIS A 386 10.65 2.42 -9.07
C HIS A 386 9.72 2.78 -10.24
N LEU A 387 9.13 3.98 -10.26
CA LEU A 387 8.12 4.33 -11.25
C LEU A 387 8.61 5.33 -12.30
N VAL A 388 8.02 5.29 -13.47
CA VAL A 388 8.15 6.29 -14.52
C VAL A 388 6.78 6.90 -14.84
N LEU A 389 6.75 8.19 -15.13
CA LEU A 389 5.56 8.91 -15.56
C LEU A 389 5.81 9.48 -16.96
N VAL A 390 5.20 8.86 -17.96
CA VAL A 390 5.35 9.24 -19.36
C VAL A 390 4.37 10.36 -19.70
N ASN A 391 4.85 11.47 -20.25
CA ASN A 391 4.03 12.52 -20.81
C ASN A 391 3.72 12.21 -22.28
N LEU A 392 2.45 12.02 -22.61
CA LEU A 392 1.98 11.67 -23.96
C LEU A 392 1.46 12.87 -24.75
N ARG A 393 1.38 14.05 -24.13
CA ARG A 393 0.79 15.26 -24.74
C ARG A 393 1.50 15.66 -26.03
N ASN A 394 2.84 15.54 -26.05
CA ASN A 394 3.64 15.81 -27.26
C ASN A 394 3.41 14.80 -28.40
N LYS A 395 2.78 13.65 -28.10
CA LYS A 395 2.40 12.64 -29.10
C LYS A 395 0.98 12.81 -29.62
N GLY A 396 0.20 13.78 -29.08
CA GLY A 396 -1.18 14.04 -29.47
C GLY A 396 -2.16 12.93 -29.08
N ILE A 397 -1.82 12.13 -28.05
CA ILE A 397 -2.66 11.05 -27.56
C ILE A 397 -2.80 11.15 -26.02
N ASP A 398 -3.93 10.75 -25.49
CA ASP A 398 -4.18 10.70 -24.07
C ASP A 398 -3.88 9.32 -23.43
N GLY A 399 -3.67 9.33 -22.11
CA GLY A 399 -3.36 8.14 -21.35
C GLY A 399 -4.47 7.08 -21.36
N SER A 400 -5.75 7.46 -21.47
CA SER A 400 -6.86 6.51 -21.49
C SER A 400 -6.84 5.63 -22.74
N ARG A 401 -6.51 6.21 -23.90
CA ARG A 401 -6.37 5.47 -25.16
C ARG A 401 -5.16 4.54 -25.11
N VAL A 402 -4.03 5.03 -24.60
CA VAL A 402 -2.81 4.21 -24.46
C VAL A 402 -3.03 3.05 -23.49
N GLU A 403 -3.63 3.30 -22.31
CA GLU A 403 -4.01 2.26 -21.34
C GLU A 403 -4.84 1.16 -22.01
N LYS A 404 -5.86 1.54 -22.80
CA LYS A 404 -6.73 0.57 -23.46
C LYS A 404 -6.03 -0.28 -24.53
N VAL A 405 -5.10 0.32 -25.27
CA VAL A 405 -4.29 -0.42 -26.26
C VAL A 405 -3.30 -1.37 -25.56
N LEU A 406 -2.64 -0.91 -24.49
CA LEU A 406 -1.74 -1.73 -23.71
C LEU A 406 -2.47 -2.95 -23.11
N GLU A 407 -3.66 -2.74 -22.55
CA GLU A 407 -4.51 -3.82 -22.03
C GLU A 407 -4.81 -4.88 -23.11
N SER A 408 -5.08 -4.47 -24.36
CA SER A 408 -5.39 -5.39 -25.45
C SER A 408 -4.22 -6.29 -25.86
N VAL A 409 -3.01 -5.93 -25.49
CA VAL A 409 -1.77 -6.70 -25.71
C VAL A 409 -1.18 -7.26 -24.41
N HIS A 410 -2.01 -7.38 -23.38
CA HIS A 410 -1.65 -7.93 -22.07
C HIS A 410 -0.56 -7.13 -21.33
N ILE A 411 -0.58 -5.81 -21.43
CA ILE A 411 0.26 -4.92 -20.63
C ILE A 411 -0.66 -4.11 -19.72
N ALA A 412 -0.61 -4.38 -18.42
CA ALA A 412 -1.34 -3.63 -17.40
C ALA A 412 -0.52 -2.40 -16.99
N ALA A 413 -1.03 -1.22 -17.28
CA ALA A 413 -0.48 0.07 -16.87
C ALA A 413 -1.65 0.99 -16.48
N ASN A 414 -1.41 2.12 -15.85
CA ASN A 414 -2.51 3.02 -15.54
C ASN A 414 -2.31 4.43 -16.14
N LYS A 415 -3.39 4.94 -16.70
CA LYS A 415 -3.47 6.37 -17.05
C LYS A 415 -3.22 7.24 -15.82
N ASN A 416 -2.56 8.35 -16.02
CA ASN A 416 -2.24 9.29 -14.96
C ASN A 416 -2.17 10.72 -15.49
N THR A 417 -2.59 11.67 -14.68
CA THR A 417 -2.38 13.09 -15.00
C THR A 417 -0.91 13.45 -15.01
N VAL A 418 -0.57 14.41 -15.85
CA VAL A 418 0.75 15.05 -15.91
C VAL A 418 0.61 16.55 -15.67
N PRO A 419 1.67 17.26 -15.27
CA PRO A 419 1.62 18.71 -15.08
C PRO A 419 1.02 19.43 -16.32
N GLY A 420 0.09 20.35 -16.08
CA GLY A 420 -0.64 21.06 -17.12
C GLY A 420 -1.92 20.38 -17.63
N ASP A 421 -2.30 19.22 -17.10
CA ASP A 421 -3.61 18.61 -17.36
C ASP A 421 -4.72 19.38 -16.65
N VAL A 422 -5.81 19.63 -17.36
CA VAL A 422 -7.00 20.33 -16.84
C VAL A 422 -8.07 19.37 -16.30
N SER A 423 -7.98 18.08 -16.60
CA SER A 423 -8.97 17.08 -16.21
C SER A 423 -8.34 15.72 -15.92
N ALA A 424 -8.66 15.17 -14.76
CA ALA A 424 -8.27 13.79 -14.39
C ALA A 424 -9.01 12.71 -15.23
N MET A 425 -10.08 13.09 -15.94
CA MET A 425 -10.84 12.16 -16.79
C MET A 425 -10.20 11.98 -18.17
N VAL A 426 -9.38 12.95 -18.63
CA VAL A 426 -8.60 12.88 -19.88
C VAL A 426 -7.14 13.14 -19.54
N PRO A 427 -6.47 12.18 -18.86
CA PRO A 427 -5.10 12.36 -18.39
C PRO A 427 -4.10 12.26 -19.54
N GLY A 428 -3.15 13.19 -19.57
CA GLY A 428 -2.12 13.29 -20.61
C GLY A 428 -0.96 12.32 -20.47
N GLY A 429 -0.98 11.41 -19.52
CA GLY A 429 0.14 10.50 -19.28
C GLY A 429 -0.23 9.07 -18.92
N ILE A 430 0.82 8.24 -18.81
CA ILE A 430 0.75 6.86 -18.34
C ILE A 430 1.83 6.64 -17.27
N ARG A 431 1.44 5.99 -16.18
CA ARG A 431 2.34 5.63 -15.08
C ARG A 431 2.66 4.14 -15.16
N MET A 432 3.95 3.80 -15.04
CA MET A 432 4.44 2.42 -15.12
C MET A 432 5.58 2.20 -14.12
N GLU A 433 5.81 0.93 -13.78
CA GLU A 433 6.91 0.44 -12.93
C GLU A 433 7.79 -0.56 -13.67
#